data_a3e92bb778a56b26540501f494c42340
#
_entry.id   a3e92bb778a56b26540501f494c42340
#
_cell.length_a   1.000
_cell.length_b   1.000
_cell.length_c   1.000
_cell.angle_alpha   90.00
_cell.angle_beta   90.00
_cell.angle_gamma   90.00
#
_symmetry.space_group_name_H-M   'P 1'
#
loop_
_entity.id
_entity.type
_entity.pdbx_description
1 polymer ?
#
loop_
_entity_poly.entity_id
_entity_poly.type
_entity_poly.pdbx_seq_one_letter_code
_entity_poly.pdbx_strand_id
1 'polypeptide(L)'
;MLRNILSTILLRKKTISTLLIMIILLGTISYATFPKEEMPEIDLKTVAVIIKYDGMSSNEIEKLITEPLERKLMTLKDIKEIISISKDNIASFMVAFNLDTENENLAKLVRNTITDASDILPREMEIIEVKEYDSSMFSRIYIGLSGNVPYEVLQNAANSYKDALELIDNVTEVEIKGEREEIIKITLNPSLLQKYGLNISDVYYALKAYNNIIPAGVLSDQNADFSVKIPGLYENYREISNLPLNAKNNFALTLSDVADIKRAYDKKKNTVIVNGNAALSLEVSRKSGTNILDTYIDVKKVLAENEGKFHPLIKAVIVDDESTEIEKRIESSENTVITAVILVMIIVIAALGIRSGLIVGLSIPTTYLFSILILDSMGMTYNLMTVFGLILAVGLLVDGPIVITEYARAEQERGIRRRDSYINSSYNMFWPIIASALTTIAAFFPLLFWPDTLGQWLRAVSYTHLTLPTNLSV
;
A
#
# COMPACT_ATOMS: atom_id res chain seq x y z
N MET A 1 -31.34 10.94 40.48
CA MET A 1 -31.48 10.09 39.28
C MET A 1 -30.22 9.22 39.12
N LEU A 2 -29.00 9.75 39.04
CA LEU A 2 -27.72 9.05 38.85
C LEU A 2 -27.48 7.95 39.90
N ARG A 3 -27.68 8.22 41.20
CA ARG A 3 -27.51 7.26 42.27
C ARG A 3 -28.44 6.05 42.13
N ASN A 4 -29.69 6.24 41.67
CA ASN A 4 -30.64 5.16 41.43
C ASN A 4 -30.21 4.30 40.22
N ILE A 5 -29.68 4.93 39.17
CA ILE A 5 -29.16 4.21 38.02
C ILE A 5 -27.97 3.33 38.43
N LEU A 6 -26.95 3.91 39.08
CA LEU A 6 -25.78 3.19 39.58
C LEU A 6 -26.14 2.07 40.53
N SER A 7 -27.05 2.32 41.49
CA SER A 7 -27.52 1.26 42.41
C SER A 7 -28.27 0.13 41.69
N THR A 8 -29.06 0.44 40.66
CA THR A 8 -29.77 -0.55 39.86
C THR A 8 -28.80 -1.40 39.03
N ILE A 9 -27.79 -0.78 38.45
CA ILE A 9 -26.75 -1.46 37.71
C ILE A 9 -25.99 -2.42 38.63
N LEU A 10 -25.46 -1.93 39.76
CA LEU A 10 -24.71 -2.73 40.73
C LEU A 10 -25.56 -3.89 41.35
N LEU A 11 -26.87 -3.78 41.34
CA LEU A 11 -27.79 -4.84 41.83
C LEU A 11 -27.99 -5.96 40.80
N ARG A 12 -27.87 -5.68 39.50
CA ARG A 12 -28.06 -6.65 38.43
C ARG A 12 -26.80 -7.47 38.12
N LYS A 13 -26.22 -8.13 39.13
CA LYS A 13 -24.98 -8.89 39.03
C LYS A 13 -24.92 -9.84 37.83
N LYS A 14 -26.01 -10.60 37.59
CA LYS A 14 -26.07 -11.55 36.47
C LYS A 14 -25.92 -10.84 35.12
N THR A 15 -26.63 -9.73 34.92
CA THR A 15 -26.59 -8.96 33.68
C THR A 15 -25.19 -8.38 33.43
N ILE A 16 -24.54 -7.81 34.48
CA ILE A 16 -23.17 -7.27 34.35
C ILE A 16 -22.19 -8.38 34.10
N SER A 17 -22.22 -9.51 34.82
CA SER A 17 -21.32 -10.63 34.55
C SER A 17 -21.48 -11.17 33.12
N THR A 18 -22.72 -11.27 32.62
CA THR A 18 -22.96 -11.69 31.23
C THR A 18 -22.38 -10.69 30.21
N LEU A 19 -22.56 -9.39 30.46
CA LEU A 19 -22.00 -8.34 29.61
C LEU A 19 -20.47 -8.39 29.60
N LEU A 20 -19.84 -8.52 30.76
CA LEU A 20 -18.36 -8.64 30.87
C LEU A 20 -17.84 -9.88 30.15
N ILE A 21 -18.49 -11.03 30.33
CA ILE A 21 -18.12 -12.27 29.62
C ILE A 21 -18.29 -12.06 28.10
N MET A 22 -19.35 -11.40 27.66
CA MET A 22 -19.58 -11.11 26.25
C MET A 22 -18.49 -10.18 25.68
N ILE A 23 -18.10 -9.13 26.41
CA ILE A 23 -17.00 -8.23 26.02
C ILE A 23 -15.69 -9.00 25.90
N ILE A 24 -15.37 -9.85 26.88
CA ILE A 24 -14.15 -10.66 26.86
C ILE A 24 -14.17 -11.61 25.66
N LEU A 25 -15.28 -12.31 25.41
CA LEU A 25 -15.38 -13.23 24.27
C LEU A 25 -15.28 -12.50 22.93
N LEU A 26 -16.08 -11.45 22.72
CA LEU A 26 -16.06 -10.69 21.48
C LEU A 26 -14.71 -9.98 21.28
N GLY A 27 -14.14 -9.39 22.34
CA GLY A 27 -12.82 -8.76 22.26
C GLY A 27 -11.69 -9.75 21.97
N THR A 28 -11.79 -10.99 22.51
CA THR A 28 -10.80 -12.04 22.17
C THR A 28 -10.93 -12.50 20.73
N ILE A 29 -12.15 -12.63 20.22
CA ILE A 29 -12.39 -12.96 18.80
C ILE A 29 -11.85 -11.84 17.92
N SER A 30 -12.20 -10.59 18.21
CA SER A 30 -11.72 -9.42 17.48
C SER A 30 -10.19 -9.36 17.50
N TYR A 31 -9.54 -9.57 18.64
CA TYR A 31 -8.08 -9.63 18.75
C TYR A 31 -7.45 -10.71 17.85
N ALA A 32 -8.07 -11.88 17.76
CA ALA A 32 -7.59 -12.98 16.94
C ALA A 32 -7.73 -12.72 15.43
N THR A 33 -8.76 -11.96 15.03
CA THR A 33 -9.06 -11.63 13.62
C THR A 33 -8.57 -10.24 13.22
N PHE A 34 -8.06 -9.45 14.16
CA PHE A 34 -7.62 -8.07 13.94
C PHE A 34 -6.48 -8.04 12.92
N PRO A 35 -6.63 -7.35 11.77
CA PRO A 35 -5.58 -7.30 10.78
C PRO A 35 -4.30 -6.70 11.37
N LYS A 36 -3.18 -7.41 11.20
CA LYS A 36 -1.89 -7.01 11.74
C LYS A 36 -1.03 -6.38 10.65
N GLU A 37 -0.48 -5.20 10.95
CA GLU A 37 0.43 -4.45 10.07
C GLU A 37 1.60 -3.92 10.86
N GLU A 38 2.70 -3.58 10.20
CA GLU A 38 3.83 -2.94 10.89
C GLU A 38 3.51 -1.49 11.23
N MET A 39 3.07 -0.73 10.24
CA MET A 39 2.69 0.69 10.37
C MET A 39 1.29 0.90 9.82
N PRO A 40 0.53 1.87 10.37
CA PRO A 40 -0.77 2.21 9.81
C PRO A 40 -0.61 2.78 8.41
N GLU A 41 -1.47 2.37 7.51
CA GLU A 41 -1.50 2.94 6.18
C GLU A 41 -1.95 4.40 6.22
N ILE A 42 -1.28 5.21 5.44
CA ILE A 42 -1.59 6.62 5.28
C ILE A 42 -1.80 6.94 3.80
N ASP A 43 -2.82 7.71 3.54
CA ASP A 43 -3.06 8.28 2.22
C ASP A 43 -2.17 9.53 2.07
N LEU A 44 -1.08 9.36 1.31
CA LEU A 44 -0.10 10.45 1.12
C LEU A 44 -0.60 11.56 0.21
N LYS A 45 -1.75 11.37 -0.46
CA LYS A 45 -2.27 12.32 -1.45
C LYS A 45 -1.18 12.83 -2.41
N THR A 46 -0.33 11.93 -2.88
CA THR A 46 0.81 12.25 -3.73
C THR A 46 0.71 11.47 -5.04
N VAL A 47 0.96 12.14 -6.16
CA VAL A 47 0.99 11.52 -7.49
C VAL A 47 2.41 11.56 -8.03
N ALA A 48 2.93 10.41 -8.40
CA ALA A 48 4.18 10.29 -9.13
C ALA A 48 3.92 10.34 -10.65
N VAL A 49 4.74 11.12 -11.35
CA VAL A 49 4.71 11.25 -12.82
C VAL A 49 6.09 11.01 -13.37
N ILE A 50 6.19 10.16 -14.38
CA ILE A 50 7.43 9.92 -15.10
C ILE A 50 7.18 10.15 -16.60
N ILE A 51 7.94 11.07 -17.18
CA ILE A 51 7.89 11.41 -18.60
C ILE A 51 9.25 11.12 -19.22
N LYS A 52 9.27 10.46 -20.36
CA LYS A 52 10.45 10.14 -21.11
C LYS A 52 10.50 10.94 -22.41
N TYR A 53 11.69 11.41 -22.77
CA TYR A 53 11.97 11.97 -24.09
C TYR A 53 13.39 11.59 -24.53
N ASP A 54 13.50 10.67 -25.46
CA ASP A 54 14.80 10.14 -25.91
C ASP A 54 15.62 11.20 -26.66
N GLY A 55 16.90 11.32 -26.29
CA GLY A 55 17.87 12.21 -26.95
C GLY A 55 17.97 13.61 -26.35
N MET A 56 17.21 13.95 -25.30
CA MET A 56 17.34 15.24 -24.61
C MET A 56 18.30 15.16 -23.42
N SER A 57 19.10 16.20 -23.25
CA SER A 57 19.90 16.42 -22.04
C SER A 57 19.02 16.89 -20.88
N SER A 58 19.52 16.78 -19.64
CA SER A 58 18.82 17.24 -18.43
C SER A 58 18.40 18.70 -18.48
N ASN A 59 19.24 19.59 -19.03
CA ASN A 59 18.93 21.01 -19.20
C ASN A 59 17.80 21.27 -20.23
N GLU A 60 17.72 20.44 -21.28
CA GLU A 60 16.64 20.54 -22.27
C GLU A 60 15.33 19.99 -21.69
N ILE A 61 15.40 18.87 -20.97
CA ILE A 61 14.27 18.31 -20.23
C ILE A 61 13.71 19.34 -19.25
N GLU A 62 14.58 20.03 -18.49
CA GLU A 62 14.17 21.07 -17.56
C GLU A 62 13.40 22.18 -18.25
N LYS A 63 13.96 22.76 -19.31
CA LYS A 63 13.36 23.92 -19.98
C LYS A 63 12.12 23.60 -20.80
N LEU A 64 12.10 22.43 -21.47
CA LEU A 64 11.05 22.09 -22.43
C LEU A 64 9.92 21.26 -21.84
N ILE A 65 10.17 20.54 -20.73
CA ILE A 65 9.19 19.65 -20.10
C ILE A 65 8.95 20.08 -18.65
N THR A 66 10.00 20.12 -17.82
CA THR A 66 9.85 20.28 -16.38
C THR A 66 9.25 21.63 -16.00
N GLU A 67 9.88 22.73 -16.38
CA GLU A 67 9.36 24.08 -16.04
C GLU A 67 7.96 24.38 -16.60
N PRO A 68 7.63 24.06 -17.88
CA PRO A 68 6.29 24.30 -18.39
C PRO A 68 5.23 23.48 -17.67
N LEU A 69 5.56 22.22 -17.34
CA LEU A 69 4.63 21.33 -16.68
C LEU A 69 4.45 21.70 -15.20
N GLU A 70 5.50 22.06 -14.47
CA GLU A 70 5.39 22.60 -13.11
C GLU A 70 4.43 23.77 -13.04
N ARG A 71 4.62 24.76 -13.93
CA ARG A 71 3.72 25.92 -14.00
C ARG A 71 2.26 25.53 -14.23
N LYS A 72 2.02 24.53 -15.05
CA LYS A 72 0.68 24.02 -15.32
C LYS A 72 0.11 23.25 -14.14
N LEU A 73 0.89 22.38 -13.53
CA LEU A 73 0.48 21.61 -12.35
C LEU A 73 0.21 22.50 -11.15
N MET A 74 0.97 23.59 -10.95
CA MET A 74 0.71 24.59 -9.89
C MET A 74 -0.63 25.32 -10.03
N THR A 75 -1.32 25.22 -11.16
CA THR A 75 -2.68 25.77 -11.31
C THR A 75 -3.77 24.89 -10.70
N LEU A 76 -3.44 23.66 -10.33
CA LEU A 76 -4.35 22.76 -9.64
C LEU A 76 -4.64 23.25 -8.22
N LYS A 77 -5.86 23.01 -7.75
CA LYS A 77 -6.22 23.32 -6.37
C LYS A 77 -5.55 22.34 -5.41
N ASP A 78 -5.37 22.82 -4.20
CA ASP A 78 -4.92 22.00 -3.05
C ASP A 78 -3.54 21.39 -3.21
N ILE A 79 -2.71 21.91 -4.12
CA ILE A 79 -1.29 21.54 -4.22
C ILE A 79 -0.57 22.02 -2.96
N LYS A 80 0.12 21.10 -2.29
CA LYS A 80 1.01 21.38 -1.16
C LYS A 80 2.43 21.66 -1.66
N GLU A 81 2.94 20.79 -2.51
CA GLU A 81 4.32 20.83 -3.00
C GLU A 81 4.46 20.05 -4.31
N ILE A 82 5.34 20.52 -5.18
CA ILE A 82 5.78 19.77 -6.36
C ILE A 82 7.30 19.62 -6.29
N ILE A 83 7.78 18.39 -6.30
CA ILE A 83 9.20 18.07 -6.41
C ILE A 83 9.43 17.50 -7.79
N SER A 84 10.30 18.11 -8.56
CA SER A 84 10.67 17.65 -9.90
C SER A 84 12.16 17.34 -10.02
N ILE A 85 12.47 16.36 -10.85
CA ILE A 85 13.82 15.91 -11.12
C ILE A 85 13.99 15.79 -12.64
N SER A 86 14.92 16.57 -13.18
CA SER A 86 15.30 16.53 -14.59
C SER A 86 16.60 15.74 -14.77
N LYS A 87 16.53 14.64 -15.51
CA LYS A 87 17.68 13.82 -15.92
C LYS A 87 17.73 13.71 -17.43
N ASP A 88 18.86 13.21 -17.98
CA ASP A 88 18.94 12.93 -19.41
C ASP A 88 17.83 11.94 -19.80
N ASN A 89 17.04 12.33 -20.79
CA ASN A 89 15.87 11.60 -21.31
C ASN A 89 14.66 11.45 -20.37
N ILE A 90 14.68 11.94 -19.13
CA ILE A 90 13.61 11.67 -18.16
C ILE A 90 13.30 12.92 -17.33
N ALA A 91 12.01 13.28 -17.24
CA ALA A 91 11.47 14.17 -16.22
C ALA A 91 10.61 13.36 -15.23
N SER A 92 10.82 13.57 -13.94
CA SER A 92 10.03 12.94 -12.88
C SER A 92 9.43 14.02 -11.97
N PHE A 93 8.17 13.84 -11.57
CA PHE A 93 7.48 14.75 -10.68
C PHE A 93 6.84 13.97 -9.53
N MET A 94 6.92 14.53 -8.34
CA MET A 94 6.11 14.15 -7.20
C MET A 94 5.19 15.32 -6.87
N VAL A 95 3.90 15.16 -7.12
CA VAL A 95 2.87 16.17 -6.92
C VAL A 95 2.14 15.83 -5.64
N ALA A 96 2.47 16.51 -4.55
CA ALA A 96 1.83 16.34 -3.25
C ALA A 96 0.66 17.33 -3.10
N PHE A 97 -0.50 16.80 -2.73
CA PHE A 97 -1.70 17.58 -2.42
C PHE A 97 -1.88 17.71 -0.91
N ASN A 98 -2.72 18.65 -0.50
CA ASN A 98 -3.12 18.75 0.90
C ASN A 98 -3.91 17.49 1.31
N LEU A 99 -3.72 17.04 2.55
CA LEU A 99 -4.30 15.79 3.05
C LEU A 99 -5.83 15.83 3.16
N ASP A 100 -6.43 17.03 3.19
CA ASP A 100 -7.86 17.29 3.24
C ASP A 100 -8.51 17.39 1.84
N THR A 101 -7.74 17.13 0.79
CA THR A 101 -8.25 17.15 -0.59
C THR A 101 -9.32 16.07 -0.78
N GLU A 102 -10.54 16.47 -1.15
CA GLU A 102 -11.70 15.59 -1.32
C GLU A 102 -11.63 14.73 -2.61
N ASN A 103 -10.70 15.01 -3.51
CA ASN A 103 -10.62 14.29 -4.79
C ASN A 103 -10.07 12.89 -4.60
N GLU A 104 -10.88 11.89 -4.94
CA GLU A 104 -10.53 10.47 -4.81
C GLU A 104 -9.63 9.94 -5.93
N ASN A 105 -9.44 10.69 -7.04
CA ASN A 105 -8.64 10.24 -8.18
C ASN A 105 -7.68 11.32 -8.65
N LEU A 106 -6.64 11.55 -7.86
CA LEU A 106 -5.62 12.56 -8.10
C LEU A 106 -4.76 12.23 -9.32
N ALA A 107 -4.46 10.95 -9.56
CA ALA A 107 -3.72 10.52 -10.74
C ALA A 107 -4.44 10.89 -12.04
N LYS A 108 -5.77 10.73 -12.09
CA LYS A 108 -6.57 11.14 -13.26
C LYS A 108 -6.57 12.66 -13.43
N LEU A 109 -6.66 13.42 -12.34
CA LEU A 109 -6.59 14.88 -12.37
C LEU A 109 -5.25 15.36 -12.94
N VAL A 110 -4.14 14.81 -12.45
CA VAL A 110 -2.79 15.12 -12.91
C VAL A 110 -2.61 14.70 -14.38
N ARG A 111 -3.05 13.50 -14.77
CA ARG A 111 -2.99 13.02 -16.15
C ARG A 111 -3.75 13.93 -17.11
N ASN A 112 -4.94 14.35 -16.75
CA ASN A 112 -5.73 15.29 -17.56
C ASN A 112 -4.99 16.63 -17.72
N THR A 113 -4.40 17.14 -16.63
CA THR A 113 -3.62 18.40 -16.66
C THR A 113 -2.41 18.30 -17.58
N ILE A 114 -1.72 17.15 -17.61
CA ILE A 114 -0.60 16.89 -18.53
C ILE A 114 -1.12 16.85 -19.98
N THR A 115 -2.26 16.22 -20.21
CA THR A 115 -2.90 16.15 -21.53
C THR A 115 -3.31 17.54 -22.01
N ASP A 116 -3.88 18.36 -21.14
CA ASP A 116 -4.25 19.77 -21.43
C ASP A 116 -3.02 20.67 -21.67
N ALA A 117 -1.84 20.24 -21.27
CA ALA A 117 -0.59 20.93 -21.53
C ALA A 117 0.10 20.47 -22.84
N SER A 118 -0.50 19.55 -23.60
CA SER A 118 0.10 18.98 -24.81
C SER A 118 0.50 20.01 -25.88
N ASP A 119 -0.16 21.19 -25.92
CA ASP A 119 0.16 22.26 -26.87
C ASP A 119 1.48 22.97 -26.56
N ILE A 120 1.93 22.94 -25.30
CA ILE A 120 3.16 23.60 -24.84
C ILE A 120 4.30 22.61 -24.59
N LEU A 121 4.02 21.32 -24.68
CA LEU A 121 4.97 20.25 -24.45
C LEU A 121 5.44 19.62 -25.80
N PRO A 122 6.63 19.04 -25.86
CA PRO A 122 7.11 18.37 -27.07
C PRO A 122 6.20 17.19 -27.46
N ARG A 123 5.86 17.07 -28.74
CA ARG A 123 4.92 16.04 -29.22
C ARG A 123 5.44 14.61 -29.11
N GLU A 124 6.76 14.43 -29.05
CA GLU A 124 7.43 13.11 -29.04
C GLU A 124 7.69 12.61 -27.61
N MET A 125 7.21 13.33 -26.57
CA MET A 125 7.30 12.87 -25.21
C MET A 125 6.39 11.67 -24.94
N GLU A 126 6.85 10.75 -24.14
CA GLU A 126 6.10 9.58 -23.70
C GLU A 126 5.82 9.68 -22.20
N ILE A 127 4.56 9.61 -21.82
CA ILE A 127 4.17 9.52 -20.40
C ILE A 127 4.29 8.06 -19.99
N ILE A 128 5.34 7.73 -19.24
CA ILE A 128 5.61 6.37 -18.77
C ILE A 128 4.67 6.01 -17.63
N GLU A 129 4.50 6.91 -16.64
CA GLU A 129 3.76 6.62 -15.42
C GLU A 129 3.05 7.86 -14.91
N VAL A 130 1.80 7.68 -14.46
CA VAL A 130 1.06 8.61 -13.61
C VAL A 130 0.30 7.75 -12.60
N LYS A 131 0.82 7.64 -11.40
CA LYS A 131 0.30 6.74 -10.35
C LYS A 131 0.21 7.49 -9.01
N GLU A 132 -0.85 7.23 -8.26
CA GLU A 132 -0.92 7.68 -6.86
C GLU A 132 0.08 6.90 -6.03
N TYR A 133 0.75 7.63 -5.14
CA TYR A 133 1.75 7.10 -4.24
C TYR A 133 1.09 6.90 -2.88
N ASP A 134 0.89 5.66 -2.50
CA ASP A 134 0.32 5.28 -1.22
C ASP A 134 1.35 4.54 -0.34
N SER A 135 1.03 4.40 0.94
CA SER A 135 1.92 3.73 1.88
C SER A 135 2.02 2.21 1.67
N SER A 136 1.13 1.59 0.89
CA SER A 136 1.21 0.16 0.55
C SER A 136 2.45 -0.16 -0.28
N MET A 137 3.01 0.85 -0.96
CA MET A 137 4.28 0.72 -1.68
C MET A 137 5.48 0.43 -0.78
N PHE A 138 5.40 0.72 0.52
CA PHE A 138 6.46 0.41 1.48
C PHE A 138 6.42 -1.03 2.00
N SER A 139 5.33 -1.74 1.78
CA SER A 139 5.13 -3.11 2.29
C SER A 139 5.04 -4.11 1.14
N ARG A 140 6.07 -4.17 0.29
CA ARG A 140 6.15 -5.10 -0.84
C ARG A 140 6.92 -6.36 -0.46
N ILE A 141 6.47 -7.50 -0.99
CA ILE A 141 7.20 -8.76 -0.89
C ILE A 141 8.03 -8.92 -2.15
N TYR A 142 9.34 -9.08 -1.98
CA TYR A 142 10.29 -9.23 -3.08
C TYR A 142 10.66 -10.70 -3.26
N ILE A 143 10.37 -11.25 -4.45
CA ILE A 143 10.66 -12.63 -4.79
C ILE A 143 11.67 -12.65 -5.93
N GLY A 144 12.84 -13.23 -5.68
CA GLY A 144 13.87 -13.43 -6.69
C GLY A 144 13.68 -14.75 -7.42
N LEU A 145 13.58 -14.69 -8.75
CA LEU A 145 13.57 -15.84 -9.62
C LEU A 145 14.93 -15.99 -10.30
N SER A 146 15.66 -17.05 -10.01
CA SER A 146 16.97 -17.31 -10.59
C SER A 146 17.11 -18.77 -11.05
N GLY A 147 17.91 -18.97 -12.09
CA GLY A 147 18.21 -20.31 -12.61
C GLY A 147 19.20 -20.25 -13.75
N ASN A 148 19.96 -21.32 -13.97
CA ASN A 148 20.86 -21.44 -15.10
C ASN A 148 20.08 -21.88 -16.35
N VAL A 149 19.26 -20.98 -16.88
CA VAL A 149 18.36 -21.18 -18.02
C VAL A 149 18.46 -20.00 -18.99
N PRO A 150 18.08 -20.16 -20.27
CA PRO A 150 17.93 -19.02 -21.18
C PRO A 150 16.99 -17.97 -20.62
N TYR A 151 17.23 -16.69 -20.95
CA TYR A 151 16.45 -15.58 -20.45
C TYR A 151 14.94 -15.71 -20.74
N GLU A 152 14.58 -16.17 -21.95
CA GLU A 152 13.18 -16.41 -22.36
C GLU A 152 12.47 -17.40 -21.42
N VAL A 153 13.15 -18.48 -21.03
CA VAL A 153 12.60 -19.47 -20.09
C VAL A 153 12.39 -18.86 -18.71
N LEU A 154 13.35 -18.03 -18.27
CA LEU A 154 13.23 -17.33 -16.98
C LEU A 154 12.06 -16.33 -16.99
N GLN A 155 11.89 -15.57 -18.09
CA GLN A 155 10.80 -14.62 -18.24
C GLN A 155 9.44 -15.31 -18.29
N ASN A 156 9.31 -16.41 -19.04
CA ASN A 156 8.06 -17.18 -19.10
C ASN A 156 7.70 -17.76 -17.72
N ALA A 157 8.67 -18.23 -16.97
CA ALA A 157 8.45 -18.68 -15.60
C ALA A 157 8.03 -17.51 -14.69
N ALA A 158 8.65 -16.32 -14.85
CA ALA A 158 8.27 -15.13 -14.09
C ALA A 158 6.81 -14.72 -14.34
N ASN A 159 6.37 -14.73 -15.60
CA ASN A 159 4.98 -14.48 -15.95
C ASN A 159 4.03 -15.53 -15.31
N SER A 160 4.39 -16.81 -15.35
CA SER A 160 3.58 -17.85 -14.73
C SER A 160 3.49 -17.74 -13.21
N TYR A 161 4.59 -17.33 -12.54
CA TYR A 161 4.57 -17.04 -11.11
C TYR A 161 3.76 -15.79 -10.81
N LYS A 162 3.87 -14.74 -11.65
CA LYS A 162 3.06 -13.52 -11.54
C LYS A 162 1.57 -13.87 -11.57
N ASP A 163 1.12 -14.60 -12.60
CA ASP A 163 -0.27 -15.02 -12.75
C ASP A 163 -0.77 -15.83 -11.53
N ALA A 164 0.07 -16.72 -11.00
CA ALA A 164 -0.28 -17.51 -9.82
C ALA A 164 -0.35 -16.67 -8.53
N LEU A 165 0.50 -15.66 -8.38
CA LEU A 165 0.52 -14.78 -7.22
C LEU A 165 -0.62 -13.75 -7.25
N GLU A 166 -1.02 -13.29 -8.42
CA GLU A 166 -2.17 -12.37 -8.59
C GLU A 166 -3.52 -13.04 -8.26
N LEU A 167 -3.59 -14.37 -8.18
CA LEU A 167 -4.78 -15.10 -7.72
C LEU A 167 -4.96 -15.08 -6.20
N ILE A 168 -3.98 -14.60 -5.43
CA ILE A 168 -4.09 -14.46 -3.97
C ILE A 168 -5.04 -13.28 -3.66
N ASP A 169 -6.07 -13.52 -2.87
CA ASP A 169 -7.09 -12.52 -2.55
C ASP A 169 -6.53 -11.22 -1.95
N ASN A 170 -5.45 -11.32 -1.18
CA ASN A 170 -4.79 -10.21 -0.51
C ASN A 170 -3.75 -9.47 -1.38
N VAL A 171 -3.53 -9.89 -2.63
CA VAL A 171 -2.60 -9.26 -3.58
C VAL A 171 -3.37 -8.32 -4.50
N THR A 172 -2.80 -7.13 -4.74
CA THR A 172 -3.35 -6.12 -5.66
C THR A 172 -2.69 -6.22 -7.03
N GLU A 173 -1.37 -6.34 -7.06
CA GLU A 173 -0.57 -6.29 -8.28
C GLU A 173 0.75 -7.01 -8.06
N VAL A 174 1.27 -7.64 -9.11
CA VAL A 174 2.63 -8.21 -9.13
C VAL A 174 3.39 -7.60 -10.31
N GLU A 175 4.46 -6.87 -10.01
CA GLU A 175 5.34 -6.28 -11.01
C GLU A 175 6.60 -7.12 -11.20
N ILE A 176 7.03 -7.30 -12.47
CA ILE A 176 8.31 -7.96 -12.78
C ILE A 176 9.38 -6.91 -12.98
N LYS A 177 10.45 -6.96 -12.20
CA LYS A 177 11.62 -6.08 -12.37
C LYS A 177 12.81 -6.83 -12.94
N GLY A 178 13.60 -6.11 -13.75
CA GLY A 178 14.74 -6.70 -14.48
C GLY A 178 14.30 -7.37 -15.78
N GLU A 179 13.03 -7.32 -16.13
CA GLU A 179 12.55 -7.79 -17.41
C GLU A 179 13.06 -6.93 -18.56
N ARG A 180 13.12 -7.55 -19.75
CA ARG A 180 13.54 -6.93 -20.99
C ARG A 180 12.44 -7.07 -22.01
N GLU A 181 12.07 -5.97 -22.62
CA GLU A 181 11.08 -5.98 -23.68
C GLU A 181 11.55 -6.83 -24.84
N GLU A 182 10.67 -7.68 -25.38
CA GLU A 182 10.93 -8.39 -26.63
C GLU A 182 10.83 -7.39 -27.79
N ILE A 183 11.86 -7.32 -28.60
CA ILE A 183 11.96 -6.42 -29.72
C ILE A 183 12.28 -7.18 -31.00
N ILE A 184 11.88 -6.61 -32.13
CA ILE A 184 12.38 -7.04 -33.43
C ILE A 184 13.57 -6.17 -33.80
N LYS A 185 14.77 -6.75 -33.71
CA LYS A 185 16.02 -6.07 -34.06
C LYS A 185 16.26 -6.15 -35.55
N ILE A 186 16.26 -4.98 -36.18
CA ILE A 186 16.58 -4.81 -37.61
C ILE A 186 17.97 -4.22 -37.74
N THR A 187 18.91 -4.99 -38.25
CA THR A 187 20.30 -4.53 -38.47
C THR A 187 20.53 -4.32 -39.97
N LEU A 188 20.54 -3.07 -40.38
CA LEU A 188 20.73 -2.70 -41.77
C LEU A 188 22.18 -2.97 -42.25
N ASN A 189 22.35 -3.44 -43.49
CA ASN A 189 23.64 -3.60 -44.13
C ASN A 189 23.93 -2.39 -45.02
N PRO A 190 24.90 -1.50 -44.64
CA PRO A 190 25.19 -0.27 -45.40
C PRO A 190 25.62 -0.52 -46.83
N SER A 191 26.35 -1.60 -47.08
CA SER A 191 26.86 -1.93 -48.43
C SER A 191 25.72 -2.35 -49.36
N LEU A 192 24.72 -3.08 -48.85
CA LEU A 192 23.54 -3.48 -49.62
C LEU A 192 22.60 -2.28 -49.85
N LEU A 193 22.44 -1.41 -48.86
CA LEU A 193 21.69 -0.16 -49.04
C LEU A 193 22.28 0.69 -50.15
N GLN A 194 23.60 0.89 -50.15
CA GLN A 194 24.30 1.66 -51.18
C GLN A 194 24.17 0.99 -52.55
N LYS A 195 24.32 -0.35 -52.66
CA LYS A 195 24.17 -1.12 -53.87
C LYS A 195 22.83 -0.92 -54.52
N TYR A 196 21.76 -0.88 -53.73
CA TYR A 196 20.36 -0.72 -54.22
C TYR A 196 19.88 0.74 -54.25
N GLY A 197 20.74 1.70 -53.89
CA GLY A 197 20.43 3.13 -53.91
C GLY A 197 19.41 3.56 -52.86
N LEU A 198 19.38 2.84 -51.72
CA LEU A 198 18.48 3.10 -50.60
C LEU A 198 19.23 3.87 -49.52
N ASN A 199 18.49 4.76 -48.83
CA ASN A 199 18.95 5.43 -47.59
C ASN A 199 18.28 4.80 -46.37
N ILE A 200 18.85 5.02 -45.19
CA ILE A 200 18.27 4.61 -43.95
C ILE A 200 16.83 5.18 -43.76
N SER A 201 16.65 6.44 -44.21
CA SER A 201 15.33 7.09 -44.17
C SER A 201 14.26 6.37 -45.00
N ASP A 202 14.62 5.76 -46.16
CA ASP A 202 13.69 5.03 -47.02
C ASP A 202 13.14 3.81 -46.27
N VAL A 203 14.00 3.10 -45.52
CA VAL A 203 13.61 1.97 -44.69
C VAL A 203 12.76 2.41 -43.49
N TYR A 204 13.13 3.52 -42.83
CA TYR A 204 12.34 4.07 -41.74
C TYR A 204 10.94 4.47 -42.15
N TYR A 205 10.80 5.19 -43.27
CA TYR A 205 9.49 5.59 -43.79
C TYR A 205 8.67 4.39 -44.25
N ALA A 206 9.28 3.37 -44.83
CA ALA A 206 8.59 2.14 -45.19
C ALA A 206 8.03 1.43 -43.95
N LEU A 207 8.86 1.23 -42.90
CA LEU A 207 8.40 0.64 -41.65
C LEU A 207 7.28 1.44 -41.01
N LYS A 208 7.38 2.77 -40.96
CA LYS A 208 6.36 3.65 -40.41
C LYS A 208 5.04 3.63 -41.21
N ALA A 209 5.15 3.63 -42.52
CA ALA A 209 3.96 3.64 -43.40
C ALA A 209 3.13 2.34 -43.29
N TYR A 210 3.81 1.21 -43.17
CA TYR A 210 3.14 -0.09 -43.07
C TYR A 210 2.72 -0.45 -41.63
N ASN A 211 3.18 0.24 -40.61
CA ASN A 211 2.75 0.04 -39.23
C ASN A 211 1.67 1.07 -38.82
N ASN A 212 0.67 1.22 -39.64
CA ASN A 212 -0.40 2.20 -39.42
C ASN A 212 -1.77 1.66 -39.92
N ILE A 213 -2.77 1.67 -39.05
CA ILE A 213 -4.13 1.30 -39.45
C ILE A 213 -4.76 2.50 -40.15
N ILE A 214 -4.99 2.39 -41.44
CA ILE A 214 -5.67 3.43 -42.21
C ILE A 214 -7.15 3.03 -42.34
N PRO A 215 -8.09 3.75 -41.68
CA PRO A 215 -9.51 3.52 -41.91
C PRO A 215 -9.86 3.96 -43.35
N ALA A 216 -10.22 3.02 -44.21
CA ALA A 216 -10.56 3.28 -45.61
C ALA A 216 -12.04 3.62 -45.84
N GLY A 217 -12.82 3.78 -44.75
CA GLY A 217 -14.24 4.13 -44.80
C GLY A 217 -15.18 2.93 -44.73
N VAL A 218 -16.44 3.18 -45.05
CA VAL A 218 -17.51 2.16 -45.06
C VAL A 218 -18.01 2.02 -46.49
N LEU A 219 -18.00 0.81 -47.01
CA LEU A 219 -18.70 0.46 -48.23
C LEU A 219 -20.12 0.07 -47.86
N SER A 220 -21.09 0.89 -48.24
CA SER A 220 -22.51 0.61 -48.04
C SER A 220 -23.07 -0.06 -49.31
N ASP A 221 -23.62 -1.24 -49.16
CA ASP A 221 -24.46 -1.90 -50.17
C ASP A 221 -25.89 -1.92 -49.65
N GLN A 222 -26.87 -2.19 -50.56
CA GLN A 222 -28.32 -2.10 -50.25
C GLN A 222 -28.76 -2.93 -49.03
N ASN A 223 -27.97 -3.89 -48.56
CA ASN A 223 -28.30 -4.79 -47.48
C ASN A 223 -27.31 -4.81 -46.30
N ALA A 224 -26.14 -4.18 -46.40
CA ALA A 224 -25.15 -4.17 -45.32
C ALA A 224 -24.06 -3.10 -45.50
N ASP A 225 -23.57 -2.58 -44.38
CA ASP A 225 -22.41 -1.70 -44.31
C ASP A 225 -21.15 -2.50 -44.00
N PHE A 226 -20.16 -2.44 -44.89
CA PHE A 226 -18.88 -3.11 -44.73
C PHE A 226 -17.80 -2.06 -44.34
N SER A 227 -17.27 -2.17 -43.13
CA SER A 227 -16.10 -1.37 -42.75
C SER A 227 -14.85 -1.88 -43.45
N VAL A 228 -14.28 -1.05 -44.34
CA VAL A 228 -13.04 -1.36 -45.04
C VAL A 228 -11.88 -0.84 -44.19
N LYS A 229 -11.04 -1.76 -43.74
CA LYS A 229 -9.79 -1.45 -43.05
C LYS A 229 -8.63 -1.95 -43.88
N ILE A 230 -7.63 -1.11 -44.11
CA ILE A 230 -6.35 -1.57 -44.63
C ILE A 230 -5.57 -2.09 -43.41
N PRO A 231 -5.32 -3.42 -43.32
CA PRO A 231 -4.51 -3.95 -42.22
C PRO A 231 -3.11 -3.36 -42.31
N GLY A 232 -2.66 -2.77 -41.21
CA GLY A 232 -1.40 -2.04 -41.18
C GLY A 232 -0.56 -2.27 -39.92
N LEU A 233 -0.95 -3.20 -39.05
CA LEU A 233 -0.13 -3.63 -37.97
C LEU A 233 0.56 -4.95 -38.32
N TYR A 234 1.86 -5.03 -38.02
CA TYR A 234 2.58 -6.29 -38.18
C TYR A 234 2.11 -7.28 -37.10
N GLU A 235 1.54 -8.39 -37.54
CA GLU A 235 1.10 -9.47 -36.65
C GLU A 235 2.19 -10.50 -36.42
N ASN A 236 3.16 -10.58 -37.35
CA ASN A 236 4.25 -11.53 -37.19
C ASN A 236 5.56 -11.04 -37.85
N TYR A 237 6.65 -11.65 -37.42
CA TYR A 237 8.02 -11.37 -37.86
C TYR A 237 8.19 -11.51 -39.39
N ARG A 238 7.47 -12.44 -40.05
CA ARG A 238 7.62 -12.67 -41.49
C ARG A 238 7.08 -11.52 -42.31
N GLU A 239 6.05 -10.82 -41.87
CA GLU A 239 5.50 -9.64 -42.53
C GLU A 239 6.53 -8.51 -42.57
N ILE A 240 7.23 -8.29 -41.46
CA ILE A 240 8.34 -7.30 -41.39
C ILE A 240 9.47 -7.70 -42.35
N SER A 241 9.83 -8.99 -42.38
CA SER A 241 10.89 -9.48 -43.28
C SER A 241 10.57 -9.28 -44.73
N ASN A 242 9.31 -9.45 -45.10
CA ASN A 242 8.81 -9.33 -46.50
C ASN A 242 8.34 -7.90 -46.86
N LEU A 243 8.61 -6.91 -46.02
CA LEU A 243 8.25 -5.51 -46.25
C LEU A 243 8.85 -5.04 -47.58
N PRO A 244 8.08 -4.59 -48.56
CA PRO A 244 8.59 -4.14 -49.83
C PRO A 244 9.30 -2.77 -49.67
N LEU A 245 10.47 -2.65 -50.27
CA LEU A 245 11.26 -1.41 -50.32
C LEU A 245 11.29 -0.89 -51.74
N ASN A 246 11.03 0.41 -51.89
CA ASN A 246 11.08 1.07 -53.22
C ASN A 246 12.52 1.42 -53.61
N ALA A 247 13.20 0.54 -54.33
CA ALA A 247 14.54 0.82 -54.83
C ALA A 247 14.46 1.69 -56.09
N LYS A 248 15.42 2.58 -56.27
CA LYS A 248 15.49 3.54 -57.43
C LYS A 248 15.50 2.88 -58.80
N ASN A 249 15.83 1.59 -58.89
CA ASN A 249 15.98 0.85 -60.12
C ASN A 249 14.84 -0.17 -60.42
N ASN A 250 13.67 0.01 -59.90
CA ASN A 250 12.49 -0.86 -60.10
C ASN A 250 12.69 -2.35 -59.71
N PHE A 251 13.63 -2.64 -58.82
CA PHE A 251 13.80 -3.98 -58.24
C PHE A 251 12.75 -4.20 -57.14
N ALA A 252 12.08 -5.34 -57.18
CA ALA A 252 11.24 -5.81 -56.09
C ALA A 252 12.14 -6.29 -54.93
N LEU A 253 12.48 -5.40 -54.01
CA LEU A 253 13.29 -5.66 -52.86
C LEU A 253 12.43 -5.76 -51.61
N THR A 254 12.81 -6.66 -50.71
CA THR A 254 12.23 -6.78 -49.40
C THR A 254 13.21 -6.31 -48.33
N LEU A 255 12.73 -6.04 -47.13
CA LEU A 255 13.58 -5.62 -46.03
C LEU A 255 14.64 -6.67 -45.69
N SER A 256 14.32 -7.96 -45.79
CA SER A 256 15.27 -9.06 -45.61
C SER A 256 16.42 -9.10 -46.62
N ASP A 257 16.32 -8.44 -47.76
CA ASP A 257 17.41 -8.36 -48.73
C ASP A 257 18.49 -7.35 -48.34
N VAL A 258 18.18 -6.43 -47.44
CA VAL A 258 19.12 -5.35 -47.01
C VAL A 258 19.35 -5.29 -45.52
N ALA A 259 18.68 -6.15 -44.74
CA ALA A 259 18.78 -6.18 -43.28
C ALA A 259 18.79 -7.60 -42.70
N ASP A 260 19.50 -7.80 -41.62
CA ASP A 260 19.35 -8.96 -40.71
C ASP A 260 18.25 -8.63 -39.70
N ILE A 261 17.18 -9.45 -39.69
CA ILE A 261 16.00 -9.23 -38.88
C ILE A 261 15.85 -10.43 -37.95
N LYS A 262 15.78 -10.15 -36.64
CA LYS A 262 15.64 -11.23 -35.64
C LYS A 262 14.89 -10.74 -34.42
N ARG A 263 14.20 -11.66 -33.74
CA ARG A 263 13.73 -11.45 -32.39
C ARG A 263 14.90 -11.31 -31.45
N ALA A 264 14.84 -10.33 -30.59
CA ALA A 264 15.87 -10.05 -29.59
C ALA A 264 15.20 -9.41 -28.36
N TYR A 265 15.94 -9.29 -27.30
CA TYR A 265 15.52 -8.51 -26.14
C TYR A 265 16.23 -7.17 -26.16
N ASP A 266 15.55 -6.12 -25.74
CA ASP A 266 16.14 -4.78 -25.59
C ASP A 266 17.31 -4.81 -24.61
N LYS A 267 18.12 -3.75 -24.62
CA LYS A 267 19.26 -3.60 -23.71
C LYS A 267 18.78 -3.67 -22.26
N LYS A 268 19.57 -4.30 -21.41
CA LYS A 268 19.32 -4.34 -19.98
C LYS A 268 19.23 -2.91 -19.42
N LYS A 269 18.06 -2.49 -18.96
CA LYS A 269 17.86 -1.22 -18.25
C LYS A 269 18.27 -1.40 -16.77
N ASN A 270 17.87 -2.53 -16.18
CA ASN A 270 18.14 -2.90 -14.80
C ASN A 270 18.71 -4.31 -14.74
N THR A 271 19.53 -4.60 -13.75
CA THR A 271 20.06 -5.94 -13.50
C THR A 271 19.68 -6.37 -12.09
N VAL A 272 18.97 -7.48 -12.00
CA VAL A 272 18.66 -8.14 -10.73
C VAL A 272 19.63 -9.31 -10.56
N ILE A 273 20.24 -9.41 -9.38
CA ILE A 273 21.15 -10.50 -9.00
C ILE A 273 20.65 -11.08 -7.68
N VAL A 274 20.43 -12.39 -7.66
CA VAL A 274 20.03 -13.13 -6.44
C VAL A 274 21.05 -14.24 -6.22
N ASN A 275 21.69 -14.24 -5.06
CA ASN A 275 22.73 -15.21 -4.70
C ASN A 275 23.84 -15.37 -5.77
N GLY A 276 24.26 -14.24 -6.39
CA GLY A 276 25.29 -14.20 -7.41
C GLY A 276 24.85 -14.60 -8.82
N ASN A 277 23.61 -15.00 -9.02
CA ASN A 277 23.05 -15.37 -10.33
C ASN A 277 22.17 -14.25 -10.89
N ALA A 278 22.15 -14.12 -12.23
CA ALA A 278 21.21 -13.26 -12.90
C ALA A 278 19.76 -13.73 -12.61
N ALA A 279 18.90 -12.80 -12.25
CA ALA A 279 17.56 -13.08 -11.78
C ALA A 279 16.55 -12.08 -12.35
N LEU A 280 15.26 -12.39 -12.19
CA LEU A 280 14.16 -11.45 -12.23
C LEU A 280 13.59 -11.29 -10.82
N SER A 281 13.08 -10.11 -10.49
CA SER A 281 12.37 -9.89 -9.23
C SER A 281 10.88 -9.72 -9.48
N LEU A 282 10.06 -10.43 -8.70
CA LEU A 282 8.63 -10.18 -8.62
C LEU A 282 8.38 -9.33 -7.37
N GLU A 283 7.80 -8.17 -7.56
CA GLU A 283 7.39 -7.27 -6.49
C GLU A 283 5.89 -7.43 -6.27
N VAL A 284 5.51 -8.05 -5.17
CA VAL A 284 4.12 -8.32 -4.81
C VAL A 284 3.60 -7.19 -3.93
N SER A 285 2.60 -6.47 -4.42
CA SER A 285 1.89 -5.42 -3.67
C SER A 285 0.63 -6.00 -3.04
N ARG A 286 0.44 -5.78 -1.74
CA ARG A 286 -0.76 -6.25 -1.02
C ARG A 286 -1.91 -5.24 -1.10
N LYS A 287 -3.13 -5.72 -0.83
CA LYS A 287 -4.30 -4.84 -0.63
C LYS A 287 -4.20 -4.11 0.70
N SER A 288 -4.60 -2.85 0.69
CA SER A 288 -4.74 -2.02 1.87
C SER A 288 -5.65 -2.66 2.94
N GLY A 289 -5.29 -2.53 4.21
CA GLY A 289 -6.06 -3.05 5.33
C GLY A 289 -6.02 -4.58 5.50
N THR A 290 -5.17 -5.30 4.75
CA THR A 290 -5.04 -6.76 4.89
C THR A 290 -3.88 -7.13 5.83
N ASN A 291 -3.99 -8.31 6.45
CA ASN A 291 -2.93 -8.82 7.31
C ASN A 291 -1.68 -9.18 6.50
N ILE A 292 -0.56 -8.54 6.81
CA ILE A 292 0.70 -8.75 6.09
C ILE A 292 1.25 -10.17 6.29
N LEU A 293 1.10 -10.75 7.48
CA LEU A 293 1.60 -12.09 7.79
C LEU A 293 0.83 -13.16 6.99
N ASP A 294 -0.48 -13.01 6.84
CA ASP A 294 -1.31 -13.93 6.05
C ASP A 294 -0.90 -13.86 4.58
N THR A 295 -0.62 -12.66 4.06
CA THR A 295 -0.12 -12.50 2.68
C THR A 295 1.23 -13.20 2.48
N TYR A 296 2.15 -13.10 3.45
CA TYR A 296 3.43 -13.85 3.40
C TYR A 296 3.21 -15.37 3.41
N ILE A 297 2.27 -15.87 4.22
CA ILE A 297 1.93 -17.30 4.29
C ILE A 297 1.38 -17.76 2.95
N ASP A 298 0.44 -17.03 2.36
CA ASP A 298 -0.18 -17.38 1.08
C ASP A 298 0.86 -17.32 -0.07
N VAL A 299 1.71 -16.31 -0.09
CA VAL A 299 2.82 -16.22 -1.06
C VAL A 299 3.76 -17.41 -0.93
N LYS A 300 4.22 -17.76 0.29
CA LYS A 300 5.07 -18.93 0.53
C LYS A 300 4.41 -20.22 0.06
N LYS A 301 3.11 -20.36 0.28
CA LYS A 301 2.33 -21.51 -0.16
C LYS A 301 2.30 -21.60 -1.70
N VAL A 302 1.99 -20.50 -2.40
CA VAL A 302 1.99 -20.45 -3.87
C VAL A 302 3.38 -20.76 -4.44
N LEU A 303 4.45 -20.24 -3.83
CA LEU A 303 5.81 -20.55 -4.26
C LEU A 303 6.14 -22.04 -4.09
N ALA A 304 5.80 -22.64 -2.94
CA ALA A 304 6.02 -24.04 -2.66
C ALA A 304 5.19 -24.97 -3.58
N GLU A 305 3.93 -24.64 -3.82
CA GLU A 305 3.05 -25.40 -4.71
C GLU A 305 3.50 -25.38 -6.17
N ASN A 306 4.19 -24.32 -6.59
CA ASN A 306 4.66 -24.15 -7.96
C ASN A 306 6.16 -24.41 -8.13
N GLU A 307 6.85 -24.84 -7.08
CA GLU A 307 8.26 -25.22 -7.16
C GLU A 307 8.46 -26.34 -8.20
N GLY A 308 9.33 -26.10 -9.17
CA GLY A 308 9.64 -27.04 -10.25
C GLY A 308 8.55 -27.21 -11.31
N LYS A 309 7.31 -26.69 -11.13
CA LYS A 309 6.24 -26.83 -12.11
C LYS A 309 6.50 -26.03 -13.39
N PHE A 310 6.94 -24.78 -13.26
CA PHE A 310 7.19 -23.94 -14.41
C PHE A 310 8.54 -24.26 -15.09
N HIS A 311 9.58 -24.56 -14.29
CA HIS A 311 10.83 -25.11 -14.77
C HIS A 311 11.68 -25.66 -13.62
N PRO A 312 12.23 -26.89 -13.71
CA PRO A 312 12.91 -27.55 -12.59
C PRO A 312 14.22 -26.87 -12.15
N LEU A 313 14.85 -26.08 -13.01
CA LEU A 313 16.10 -25.37 -12.69
C LEU A 313 15.88 -23.93 -12.20
N ILE A 314 14.64 -23.46 -12.17
CA ILE A 314 14.31 -22.12 -11.67
C ILE A 314 13.90 -22.23 -10.21
N LYS A 315 14.53 -21.42 -9.38
CA LYS A 315 14.21 -21.28 -7.96
C LYS A 315 13.58 -19.91 -7.70
N ALA A 316 12.45 -19.93 -7.01
CA ALA A 316 11.80 -18.75 -6.48
C ALA A 316 12.13 -18.62 -4.99
N VAL A 317 12.68 -17.49 -4.58
CA VAL A 317 13.10 -17.23 -3.19
C VAL A 317 12.62 -15.86 -2.78
N ILE A 318 11.99 -15.73 -1.62
CA ILE A 318 11.72 -14.43 -1.02
C ILE A 318 13.07 -13.81 -0.65
N VAL A 319 13.39 -12.67 -1.23
CA VAL A 319 14.73 -12.05 -1.12
C VAL A 319 14.92 -11.42 0.26
N ASP A 320 13.88 -10.78 0.76
CA ASP A 320 13.83 -10.19 2.09
C ASP A 320 12.56 -10.65 2.77
N ASP A 321 12.66 -11.71 3.56
CA ASP A 321 11.52 -12.25 4.31
C ASP A 321 11.36 -11.51 5.64
N GLU A 322 10.71 -10.36 5.58
CA GLU A 322 10.41 -9.55 6.75
C GLU A 322 9.35 -10.20 7.67
N SER A 323 8.66 -11.26 7.23
CA SER A 323 7.57 -11.86 8.01
C SER A 323 8.01 -12.26 9.43
N THR A 324 9.20 -12.84 9.57
CA THR A 324 9.75 -13.24 10.87
C THR A 324 10.11 -12.02 11.74
N GLU A 325 10.58 -10.93 11.14
CA GLU A 325 10.89 -9.69 11.85
C GLU A 325 9.62 -8.99 12.31
N ILE A 326 8.62 -8.90 11.42
CA ILE A 326 7.30 -8.33 11.73
C ILE A 326 6.62 -9.14 12.84
N GLU A 327 6.62 -10.47 12.73
CA GLU A 327 6.08 -11.36 13.77
C GLU A 327 6.74 -11.12 15.12
N LYS A 328 8.07 -11.04 15.18
CA LYS A 328 8.83 -10.73 16.42
C LYS A 328 8.51 -9.34 16.98
N ARG A 329 8.34 -8.32 16.11
CA ARG A 329 7.97 -6.97 16.53
C ARG A 329 6.56 -6.94 17.13
N ILE A 330 5.61 -7.65 16.52
CA ILE A 330 4.25 -7.80 17.06
C ILE A 330 4.30 -8.54 18.40
N GLU A 331 4.98 -9.68 18.47
CA GLU A 331 5.15 -10.45 19.70
C GLU A 331 5.83 -9.62 20.81
N SER A 332 6.89 -8.88 20.49
CA SER A 332 7.55 -7.96 21.42
C SER A 332 6.60 -6.89 21.94
N SER A 333 5.75 -6.34 21.07
CA SER A 333 4.75 -5.34 21.44
C SER A 333 3.69 -5.94 22.36
N GLU A 334 3.20 -7.13 22.05
CA GLU A 334 2.27 -7.89 22.90
C GLU A 334 2.88 -8.18 24.29
N ASN A 335 4.12 -8.66 24.33
CA ASN A 335 4.86 -8.91 25.57
C ASN A 335 5.06 -7.64 26.39
N THR A 336 5.26 -6.50 25.74
CA THR A 336 5.36 -5.19 26.40
C THR A 336 4.05 -4.80 27.06
N VAL A 337 2.91 -4.98 26.39
CA VAL A 337 1.58 -4.75 26.96
C VAL A 337 1.34 -5.66 28.17
N ILE A 338 1.61 -6.96 28.03
CA ILE A 338 1.45 -7.93 29.12
C ILE A 338 2.32 -7.55 30.32
N THR A 339 3.57 -7.19 30.07
CA THR A 339 4.52 -6.76 31.11
C THR A 339 4.03 -5.48 31.81
N ALA A 340 3.52 -4.50 31.07
CA ALA A 340 2.95 -3.28 31.64
C ALA A 340 1.74 -3.60 32.54
N VAL A 341 0.82 -4.44 32.07
CA VAL A 341 -0.34 -4.88 32.86
C VAL A 341 0.07 -5.60 34.14
N ILE A 342 1.04 -6.53 34.08
CA ILE A 342 1.55 -7.25 35.23
C ILE A 342 2.22 -6.30 36.23
N LEU A 343 3.06 -5.38 35.76
CA LEU A 343 3.74 -4.40 36.60
C LEU A 343 2.74 -3.51 37.36
N VAL A 344 1.77 -2.97 36.63
CA VAL A 344 0.70 -2.15 37.20
C VAL A 344 -0.09 -2.98 38.23
N MET A 345 -0.44 -4.22 37.92
CA MET A 345 -1.15 -5.11 38.84
C MET A 345 -0.37 -5.36 40.13
N ILE A 346 0.94 -5.59 40.03
CA ILE A 346 1.82 -5.76 41.23
C ILE A 346 1.79 -4.50 42.08
N ILE A 347 1.93 -3.32 41.48
CA ILE A 347 1.90 -2.04 42.23
C ILE A 347 0.57 -1.84 42.94
N VAL A 348 -0.53 -2.08 42.20
CA VAL A 348 -1.88 -1.94 42.76
C VAL A 348 -2.16 -2.96 43.87
N ILE A 349 -1.73 -4.21 43.74
CA ILE A 349 -1.83 -5.22 44.80
C ILE A 349 -1.02 -4.80 46.04
N ALA A 350 0.20 -4.29 45.84
CA ALA A 350 1.02 -3.81 46.93
C ALA A 350 0.40 -2.62 47.70
N ALA A 351 -0.24 -1.69 46.97
CA ALA A 351 -0.88 -0.51 47.54
C ALA A 351 -2.25 -0.82 48.20
N LEU A 352 -3.12 -1.57 47.53
CA LEU A 352 -4.51 -1.78 47.92
C LEU A 352 -4.81 -3.14 48.59
N GLY A 353 -3.82 -4.04 48.58
CA GLY A 353 -3.97 -5.43 49.01
C GLY A 353 -4.59 -6.34 47.92
N ILE A 354 -4.46 -7.65 48.11
CA ILE A 354 -4.76 -8.66 47.11
C ILE A 354 -6.19 -8.59 46.58
N ARG A 355 -7.20 -8.39 47.41
CA ARG A 355 -8.62 -8.41 47.01
C ARG A 355 -8.97 -7.23 46.13
N SER A 356 -8.60 -6.01 46.50
CA SER A 356 -8.86 -4.81 45.71
C SER A 356 -7.98 -4.78 44.46
N GLY A 357 -6.70 -5.20 44.62
CA GLY A 357 -5.76 -5.28 43.51
C GLY A 357 -6.20 -6.24 42.37
N LEU A 358 -6.78 -7.38 42.74
CA LEU A 358 -7.33 -8.31 41.72
C LEU A 358 -8.54 -7.74 40.96
N ILE A 359 -9.41 -6.99 41.65
CA ILE A 359 -10.58 -6.35 40.99
C ILE A 359 -10.09 -5.29 39.99
N VAL A 360 -9.18 -4.43 40.43
CA VAL A 360 -8.57 -3.40 39.57
C VAL A 360 -7.76 -4.05 38.46
N GLY A 361 -6.95 -5.07 38.77
CA GLY A 361 -6.17 -5.80 37.79
C GLY A 361 -6.98 -6.48 36.68
N LEU A 362 -8.19 -6.98 37.01
CA LEU A 362 -9.08 -7.59 36.03
C LEU A 362 -9.75 -6.56 35.11
N SER A 363 -9.91 -5.32 35.57
CA SER A 363 -10.48 -4.26 34.74
C SER A 363 -9.60 -3.93 33.54
N ILE A 364 -8.27 -4.02 33.68
CA ILE A 364 -7.30 -3.66 32.63
C ILE A 364 -7.47 -4.54 31.39
N PRO A 365 -7.34 -5.88 31.45
CA PRO A 365 -7.50 -6.72 30.27
C PRO A 365 -8.91 -6.63 29.67
N THR A 366 -9.93 -6.45 30.49
CA THR A 366 -11.31 -6.29 29.99
C THR A 366 -11.45 -5.02 29.18
N THR A 367 -10.94 -3.90 29.66
CA THR A 367 -11.00 -2.63 28.94
C THR A 367 -10.11 -2.65 27.69
N TYR A 368 -8.95 -3.30 27.77
CA TYR A 368 -8.04 -3.49 26.63
C TYR A 368 -8.74 -4.26 25.49
N LEU A 369 -9.37 -5.39 25.80
CA LEU A 369 -10.13 -6.19 24.82
C LEU A 369 -11.32 -5.42 24.25
N PHE A 370 -11.99 -4.62 25.07
CA PHE A 370 -13.10 -3.77 24.61
C PHE A 370 -12.60 -2.67 23.66
N SER A 371 -11.44 -2.10 23.94
CA SER A 371 -10.83 -1.09 23.04
C SER A 371 -10.47 -1.70 21.69
N ILE A 372 -9.89 -2.91 21.68
CA ILE A 372 -9.61 -3.63 20.43
C ILE A 372 -10.90 -3.87 19.65
N LEU A 373 -11.98 -4.31 20.31
CA LEU A 373 -13.26 -4.52 19.65
C LEU A 373 -13.80 -3.23 18.99
N ILE A 374 -13.62 -2.07 19.63
CA ILE A 374 -14.03 -0.78 19.05
C ILE A 374 -13.13 -0.42 17.88
N LEU A 375 -11.80 -0.51 18.03
CA LEU A 375 -10.85 -0.17 16.98
C LEU A 375 -11.05 -1.03 15.73
N ASP A 376 -11.26 -2.34 15.90
CA ASP A 376 -11.62 -3.28 14.85
C ASP A 376 -12.94 -2.89 14.15
N SER A 377 -13.97 -2.56 14.93
CA SER A 377 -15.25 -2.08 14.39
C SER A 377 -15.15 -0.76 13.63
N MET A 378 -14.10 0.04 13.88
CA MET A 378 -13.79 1.27 13.16
C MET A 378 -12.94 1.01 11.89
N GLY A 379 -12.61 -0.26 11.59
CA GLY A 379 -11.78 -0.62 10.45
C GLY A 379 -10.30 -0.27 10.61
N MET A 380 -9.83 -0.09 11.85
CA MET A 380 -8.42 0.14 12.13
C MET A 380 -7.64 -1.19 12.10
N THR A 381 -6.32 -1.13 12.13
CA THR A 381 -5.42 -2.29 12.16
C THR A 381 -4.60 -2.33 13.44
N TYR A 382 -4.15 -3.52 13.84
CA TYR A 382 -3.23 -3.71 14.94
C TYR A 382 -1.81 -3.43 14.45
N ASN A 383 -1.32 -2.25 14.72
CA ASN A 383 -0.03 -1.75 14.26
C ASN A 383 0.75 -1.07 15.39
N LEU A 384 2.01 -0.72 15.13
CA LEU A 384 2.89 -0.11 16.12
C LEU A 384 2.27 1.13 16.78
N MET A 385 1.54 1.96 16.04
CA MET A 385 0.92 3.19 16.58
C MET A 385 -0.28 2.90 17.47
N THR A 386 -1.14 1.96 17.08
CA THR A 386 -2.27 1.49 17.91
C THR A 386 -1.78 0.85 19.20
N VAL A 387 -0.76 0.00 19.13
CA VAL A 387 -0.15 -0.64 20.31
C VAL A 387 0.50 0.39 21.22
N PHE A 388 1.23 1.35 20.67
CA PHE A 388 1.81 2.44 21.44
C PHE A 388 0.74 3.24 22.19
N GLY A 389 -0.37 3.59 21.51
CA GLY A 389 -1.51 4.24 22.14
C GLY A 389 -2.13 3.39 23.27
N LEU A 390 -2.29 2.09 23.04
CA LEU A 390 -2.83 1.15 24.03
C LEU A 390 -1.90 1.02 25.27
N ILE A 391 -0.57 0.98 25.07
CA ILE A 391 0.40 0.93 26.17
C ILE A 391 0.31 2.19 27.04
N LEU A 392 0.29 3.36 26.42
CA LEU A 392 0.13 4.64 27.14
C LEU A 392 -1.17 4.67 27.93
N ALA A 393 -2.23 4.16 27.34
CA ALA A 393 -3.55 4.16 27.94
C ALA A 393 -3.67 3.18 29.12
N VAL A 394 -2.90 2.08 29.17
CA VAL A 394 -2.91 1.13 30.30
C VAL A 394 -2.67 1.85 31.63
N GLY A 395 -1.72 2.82 31.69
CA GLY A 395 -1.48 3.60 32.88
C GLY A 395 -2.69 4.45 33.31
N LEU A 396 -3.39 5.05 32.35
CA LEU A 396 -4.55 5.92 32.59
C LEU A 396 -5.81 5.16 32.97
N LEU A 397 -5.95 3.90 32.54
CA LEU A 397 -7.11 3.05 32.79
C LEU A 397 -7.26 2.63 34.26
N VAL A 398 -6.15 2.60 34.97
CA VAL A 398 -6.11 2.09 36.36
C VAL A 398 -6.61 3.11 37.36
N ASP A 399 -6.52 4.39 37.05
CA ASP A 399 -6.84 5.48 38.00
C ASP A 399 -8.30 5.45 38.48
N GLY A 400 -9.26 5.25 37.57
CA GLY A 400 -10.67 5.19 37.92
C GLY A 400 -11.02 4.06 38.92
N PRO A 401 -10.70 2.80 38.62
CA PRO A 401 -10.89 1.67 39.53
C PRO A 401 -10.14 1.82 40.87
N ILE A 402 -8.93 2.39 40.89
CA ILE A 402 -8.16 2.66 42.11
C ILE A 402 -8.93 3.62 42.99
N VAL A 403 -9.33 4.78 42.50
CA VAL A 403 -10.04 5.80 43.24
C VAL A 403 -11.35 5.27 43.84
N ILE A 404 -12.13 4.49 43.07
CA ILE A 404 -13.38 3.88 43.54
C ILE A 404 -13.13 2.89 44.64
N THR A 405 -12.11 2.02 44.52
CA THR A 405 -11.79 0.99 45.51
C THR A 405 -11.20 1.57 46.78
N GLU A 406 -10.34 2.60 46.70
CA GLU A 406 -9.81 3.34 47.83
C GLU A 406 -10.90 4.06 48.62
N TYR A 407 -11.77 4.79 47.94
CA TYR A 407 -12.90 5.46 48.59
C TYR A 407 -13.85 4.46 49.29
N ALA A 408 -14.15 3.36 48.59
CA ALA A 408 -15.00 2.29 49.17
C ALA A 408 -14.34 1.67 50.42
N ARG A 409 -13.02 1.49 50.41
CA ARG A 409 -12.28 1.00 51.57
C ARG A 409 -12.33 1.96 52.76
N ALA A 410 -12.08 3.25 52.52
CA ALA A 410 -12.16 4.29 53.54
C ALA A 410 -13.56 4.35 54.19
N GLU A 411 -14.64 4.16 53.40
CA GLU A 411 -16.01 4.06 53.95
C GLU A 411 -16.25 2.78 54.75
N GLN A 412 -15.66 1.65 54.35
CA GLN A 412 -15.75 0.39 55.10
C GLN A 412 -15.03 0.49 56.45
N GLU A 413 -13.90 1.17 56.50
CA GLU A 413 -13.17 1.45 57.74
C GLU A 413 -14.00 2.32 58.73
N ARG A 414 -14.92 3.14 58.21
CA ARG A 414 -15.94 3.91 58.97
C ARG A 414 -17.15 3.09 59.39
N GLY A 415 -17.17 1.78 59.11
CA GLY A 415 -18.28 0.88 59.47
C GLY A 415 -19.41 0.79 58.47
N ILE A 416 -19.31 1.37 57.25
CA ILE A 416 -20.31 1.28 56.22
C ILE A 416 -20.26 -0.13 55.60
N ARG A 417 -21.45 -0.71 55.33
CA ARG A 417 -21.50 -2.01 54.70
C ARG A 417 -20.84 -2.02 53.34
N ARG A 418 -20.10 -3.08 53.00
CA ARG A 418 -19.33 -3.21 51.77
C ARG A 418 -20.14 -2.84 50.49
N ARG A 419 -21.40 -3.26 50.41
CA ARG A 419 -22.27 -2.94 49.27
C ARG A 419 -22.54 -1.44 49.16
N ASP A 420 -22.89 -0.81 50.28
CA ASP A 420 -23.28 0.60 50.33
C ASP A 420 -22.02 1.49 50.12
N SER A 421 -20.86 1.06 50.57
CA SER A 421 -19.60 1.76 50.32
C SER A 421 -19.24 1.81 48.84
N TYR A 422 -19.40 0.72 48.08
CA TYR A 422 -19.17 0.74 46.60
C TYR A 422 -20.19 1.59 45.86
N ILE A 423 -21.47 1.59 46.26
CA ILE A 423 -22.49 2.47 45.66
C ILE A 423 -22.17 3.94 45.92
N ASN A 424 -21.82 4.26 47.15
CA ASN A 424 -21.44 5.64 47.54
C ASN A 424 -20.17 6.08 46.81
N SER A 425 -19.18 5.22 46.73
CA SER A 425 -17.90 5.45 46.08
C SER A 425 -18.14 5.74 44.59
N SER A 426 -18.87 4.89 43.90
CA SER A 426 -19.18 5.08 42.47
C SER A 426 -19.97 6.39 42.24
N TYR A 427 -20.88 6.76 43.14
CA TYR A 427 -21.62 8.02 43.01
C TYR A 427 -20.79 9.25 43.28
N ASN A 428 -19.98 9.25 44.36
CA ASN A 428 -19.20 10.40 44.75
C ASN A 428 -18.00 10.64 43.82
N MET A 429 -17.41 9.58 43.28
CA MET A 429 -16.25 9.64 42.39
C MET A 429 -16.62 9.72 40.91
N PHE A 430 -17.89 9.61 40.56
CA PHE A 430 -18.35 9.64 39.17
C PHE A 430 -17.87 10.90 38.42
N TRP A 431 -18.21 12.08 38.93
CA TRP A 431 -17.84 13.33 38.30
C TRP A 431 -16.32 13.61 38.29
N PRO A 432 -15.59 13.38 39.41
CA PRO A 432 -14.11 13.50 39.40
C PRO A 432 -13.45 12.59 38.35
N ILE A 433 -13.88 11.35 38.20
CA ILE A 433 -13.32 10.41 37.23
C ILE A 433 -13.66 10.83 35.81
N ILE A 434 -14.90 11.23 35.53
CA ILE A 434 -15.27 11.76 34.21
C ILE A 434 -14.47 13.02 33.88
N ALA A 435 -14.31 13.94 34.82
CA ALA A 435 -13.54 15.15 34.60
C ALA A 435 -12.07 14.83 34.28
N SER A 436 -11.45 13.90 35.02
CA SER A 436 -10.11 13.42 34.73
C SER A 436 -10.00 12.82 33.32
N ALA A 437 -10.93 11.92 32.95
CA ALA A 437 -10.97 11.33 31.62
C ALA A 437 -11.13 12.37 30.51
N LEU A 438 -12.05 13.33 30.69
CA LEU A 438 -12.26 14.40 29.71
C LEU A 438 -11.04 15.29 29.55
N THR A 439 -10.28 15.57 30.63
CA THR A 439 -9.02 16.33 30.53
C THR A 439 -7.96 15.56 29.76
N THR A 440 -7.87 14.24 29.96
CA THR A 440 -6.97 13.39 29.17
C THR A 440 -7.35 13.36 27.71
N ILE A 441 -8.64 13.16 27.40
CA ILE A 441 -9.15 13.21 26.03
C ILE A 441 -8.83 14.57 25.39
N ALA A 442 -9.08 15.67 26.11
CA ALA A 442 -8.81 17.02 25.61
C ALA A 442 -7.32 17.25 25.31
N ALA A 443 -6.41 16.63 26.07
CA ALA A 443 -4.97 16.71 25.82
C ALA A 443 -4.55 16.00 24.50
N PHE A 444 -5.19 14.88 24.15
CA PHE A 444 -4.92 14.14 22.91
C PHE A 444 -5.76 14.60 21.70
N PHE A 445 -6.86 15.33 21.94
CA PHE A 445 -7.77 15.76 20.90
C PHE A 445 -7.11 16.61 19.78
N PRO A 446 -6.16 17.53 20.05
CA PRO A 446 -5.48 18.27 19.01
C PRO A 446 -4.72 17.40 18.00
N LEU A 447 -4.25 16.20 18.40
CA LEU A 447 -3.52 15.30 17.51
C LEU A 447 -4.40 14.76 16.36
N LEU A 448 -5.73 14.74 16.52
CA LEU A 448 -6.67 14.35 15.46
C LEU A 448 -6.64 15.32 14.28
N PHE A 449 -6.36 16.59 14.55
CA PHE A 449 -6.37 17.69 13.58
C PHE A 449 -4.98 18.08 13.10
N TRP A 450 -3.95 17.33 13.48
CA TRP A 450 -2.59 17.64 13.05
C TRP A 450 -2.47 17.43 11.53
N PRO A 451 -2.08 18.47 10.74
CA PRO A 451 -2.26 18.50 9.28
C PRO A 451 -1.20 17.74 8.49
N ASP A 452 -0.20 17.15 9.13
CA ASP A 452 0.92 16.50 8.47
C ASP A 452 0.81 14.96 8.44
N THR A 453 1.68 14.31 7.66
CA THR A 453 1.84 12.85 7.61
C THR A 453 2.02 12.24 9.01
N LEU A 454 2.83 12.91 9.86
CA LEU A 454 2.98 12.50 11.26
C LEU A 454 1.65 12.54 12.01
N GLY A 455 0.82 13.55 11.74
CA GLY A 455 -0.52 13.65 12.30
C GLY A 455 -1.43 12.49 11.93
N GLN A 456 -1.34 11.97 10.71
CA GLN A 456 -2.12 10.79 10.30
C GLN A 456 -1.72 9.56 11.13
N TRP A 457 -0.44 9.31 11.37
CA TRP A 457 0.01 8.23 12.25
C TRP A 457 -0.45 8.43 13.69
N LEU A 458 -0.37 9.67 14.21
CA LEU A 458 -0.79 9.99 15.58
C LEU A 458 -2.32 9.97 15.79
N ARG A 459 -3.11 9.99 14.72
CA ARG A 459 -4.57 9.78 14.82
C ARG A 459 -4.90 8.41 15.43
N ALA A 460 -4.15 7.38 15.10
CA ALA A 460 -4.31 6.05 15.71
C ALA A 460 -4.13 6.10 17.24
N VAL A 461 -3.15 6.85 17.73
CA VAL A 461 -2.95 7.10 19.18
C VAL A 461 -4.11 7.87 19.79
N SER A 462 -4.62 8.88 19.09
CA SER A 462 -5.78 9.65 19.56
C SER A 462 -7.05 8.79 19.63
N TYR A 463 -7.30 7.96 18.63
CA TYR A 463 -8.45 7.03 18.65
C TYR A 463 -8.36 6.02 19.79
N THR A 464 -7.18 5.47 20.09
CA THR A 464 -7.01 4.59 21.25
C THR A 464 -7.32 5.30 22.56
N HIS A 465 -6.90 6.57 22.73
CA HIS A 465 -7.21 7.36 23.91
C HIS A 465 -8.67 7.81 24.00
N LEU A 466 -9.33 8.02 22.87
CA LEU A 466 -10.77 8.32 22.85
C LEU A 466 -11.62 7.10 23.22
N THR A 467 -11.24 5.91 22.79
CA THR A 467 -11.99 4.68 23.05
C THR A 467 -11.83 4.19 24.49
N LEU A 468 -10.67 4.35 25.09
CA LEU A 468 -10.34 3.85 26.42
C LEU A 468 -11.04 4.61 27.57
N PRO A 469 -11.02 5.97 27.63
CA PRO A 469 -11.68 6.70 28.70
C PRO A 469 -13.21 6.66 28.65
N THR A 470 -13.82 6.44 27.49
CA THR A 470 -15.29 6.33 27.36
C THR A 470 -15.86 5.06 28.04
N ASN A 471 -14.99 4.13 28.44
CA ASN A 471 -15.37 2.89 29.13
C ASN A 471 -15.51 3.06 30.66
N LEU A 472 -15.60 4.28 31.18
CA LEU A 472 -15.68 4.60 32.61
C LEU A 472 -16.97 4.16 33.31
N SER A 473 -17.78 3.32 32.70
CA SER A 473 -19.06 2.90 33.25
C SER A 473 -19.08 1.45 33.73
N VAL A 474 -18.00 0.97 34.34
CA VAL A 474 -18.02 -0.35 35.01
C VAL A 474 -18.10 -0.24 36.51
#